data_b5ac805894018df05473a666a34a2e55
#
_entry.id   b5ac805894018df05473a666a34a2e55
#
_cell.length_a   1.000
_cell.length_b   1.000
_cell.length_c   1.000
_cell.angle_alpha   90.00
_cell.angle_beta   90.00
_cell.angle_gamma   90.00
#
_symmetry.space_group_name_H-M   'P 1'
#
loop_
_entity.id
_entity.type
_entity.pdbx_description
1 polymer ?
#
loop_
_entity_poly.entity_id
_entity_poly.type
_entity_poly.pdbx_seq_one_letter_code
_entity_poly.pdbx_strand_id
1 'polypeptide(L)'
;DTKTGVEGSGVFKLNDKDEYVLMYDLYGSGRYEYQTSKDLNTFSTKPESFRKDFFPRHGTVCSVTKDEMERLQQKWGYVLKHDFVATGNPLFSHIHTADPAVLVDKDTLWLFAGHDAKGNHPSYEMHDWKVFSTTDMKHWTQYPTPLMISDFKWAKSKQAYAGHVVERNGKYYWYVSTNWCGIGVAVSDKITGPYKDALGKPMLTNKDCFDSKHSWACIDPAIFIDDDNTPYIIWGNGQCYIAKLKDNMVEIDGEIKRIDVGTEFPFTEAPWIHKYNGKYYLSYASGWPEKIAYAMADNIMGPWTAKGIISEIAGNSNTTHPAIVNNNDQWLFFSHNGALRDGDGGHRSVIAEQMAYNADGTIKPIPPTTRGVSALGNPVLPGFHADPEILYSNKTKKYYIYSTTDGKPGWGGWKYYVYSSPDMKEWTNEGVALDASTDQIPWANGNLWAPAAQEVKQKDGNY
;
A
#
# COMPACT_ATOMS: atom_id res chain seq x y z
N ASP A 1 14.27 -37.44 4.51
CA ASP A 1 13.43 -37.06 5.68
C ASP A 1 13.49 -35.55 5.92
N THR A 2 12.35 -34.90 5.85
CA THR A 2 12.21 -33.52 6.24
C THR A 2 12.10 -33.45 7.76
N LYS A 3 12.83 -32.50 8.41
CA LYS A 3 12.79 -32.31 9.88
C LYS A 3 11.55 -31.54 10.33
N THR A 4 10.75 -31.03 9.41
CA THR A 4 9.54 -30.23 9.64
C THR A 4 8.33 -30.90 9.03
N GLY A 5 7.13 -30.64 9.54
CA GLY A 5 5.90 -31.16 8.97
C GLY A 5 5.70 -30.62 7.55
N VAL A 6 5.61 -31.50 6.57
CA VAL A 6 5.41 -31.18 5.17
C VAL A 6 4.21 -31.94 4.62
N GLU A 7 3.56 -31.39 3.60
CA GLU A 7 2.45 -32.01 2.90
C GLU A 7 2.43 -31.61 1.41
N GLY A 8 1.50 -32.19 0.63
CA GLY A 8 1.29 -31.82 -0.77
C GLY A 8 2.53 -32.00 -1.65
N SER A 9 3.32 -33.04 -1.41
CA SER A 9 4.55 -33.27 -2.16
C SER A 9 4.28 -33.70 -3.59
N GLY A 10 5.09 -33.16 -4.51
CA GLY A 10 5.10 -33.56 -5.92
C GLY A 10 6.54 -33.71 -6.44
N VAL A 11 6.74 -34.62 -7.38
CA VAL A 11 8.03 -34.79 -8.06
C VAL A 11 7.86 -34.54 -9.54
N PHE A 12 8.77 -33.79 -10.14
CA PHE A 12 8.82 -33.57 -11.58
C PHE A 12 10.26 -33.52 -12.09
N LYS A 13 10.47 -33.74 -13.37
CA LYS A 13 11.76 -33.65 -14.05
C LYS A 13 11.89 -32.27 -14.70
N LEU A 14 13.05 -31.63 -14.61
CA LEU A 14 13.34 -30.38 -15.33
C LEU A 14 13.48 -30.69 -16.84
N ASN A 15 12.97 -29.77 -17.68
CA ASN A 15 13.01 -29.97 -19.14
C ASN A 15 14.43 -29.79 -19.73
N ASP A 16 15.25 -28.95 -19.11
CA ASP A 16 16.56 -28.52 -19.59
C ASP A 16 17.74 -29.20 -18.87
N LYS A 17 17.44 -30.07 -17.90
CA LYS A 17 18.46 -30.73 -17.08
C LYS A 17 18.04 -32.17 -16.76
N ASP A 18 19.03 -33.04 -16.61
CA ASP A 18 18.80 -34.39 -16.09
C ASP A 18 18.74 -34.35 -14.56
N GLU A 19 17.70 -33.71 -14.06
CA GLU A 19 17.50 -33.49 -12.64
C GLU A 19 16.01 -33.50 -12.30
N TYR A 20 15.68 -34.12 -11.18
CA TYR A 20 14.34 -34.18 -10.61
C TYR A 20 14.23 -33.19 -9.46
N VAL A 21 13.04 -32.59 -9.28
CA VAL A 21 12.70 -31.70 -8.19
C VAL A 21 11.61 -32.34 -7.35
N LEU A 22 11.84 -32.50 -6.06
CA LEU A 22 10.84 -32.82 -5.05
C LEU A 22 10.38 -31.51 -4.41
N MET A 23 9.15 -31.14 -4.65
CA MET A 23 8.50 -29.92 -4.14
C MET A 23 7.51 -30.28 -3.04
N TYR A 24 7.40 -29.49 -1.99
CA TYR A 24 6.45 -29.69 -0.88
C TYR A 24 6.09 -28.39 -0.18
N ASP A 25 4.92 -28.39 0.45
CA ASP A 25 4.40 -27.31 1.31
C ASP A 25 4.85 -27.54 2.76
N LEU A 26 5.39 -26.51 3.39
CA LEU A 26 5.63 -26.49 4.84
C LEU A 26 4.32 -26.15 5.54
N TYR A 27 3.70 -27.17 6.14
CA TYR A 27 2.38 -27.06 6.76
C TYR A 27 2.20 -25.80 7.62
N GLY A 28 1.16 -25.03 7.32
CA GLY A 28 0.78 -23.85 8.07
C GLY A 28 1.72 -22.63 7.93
N SER A 29 2.82 -22.73 7.16
CA SER A 29 3.81 -21.65 7.04
C SER A 29 3.60 -20.74 5.82
N GLY A 30 2.78 -21.16 4.85
CA GLY A 30 2.65 -20.48 3.56
C GLY A 30 3.89 -20.58 2.67
N ARG A 31 4.83 -21.47 2.98
CA ARG A 31 6.09 -21.67 2.26
C ARG A 31 6.08 -22.94 1.48
N TYR A 32 6.75 -22.88 0.32
CA TYR A 32 7.12 -24.04 -0.45
C TYR A 32 8.64 -24.17 -0.49
N GLU A 33 9.11 -25.38 -0.32
CA GLU A 33 10.51 -25.72 -0.49
C GLU A 33 10.68 -26.86 -1.50
N TYR A 34 11.87 -27.00 -2.02
CA TYR A 34 12.22 -28.10 -2.91
C TYR A 34 13.62 -28.63 -2.63
N GLN A 35 13.82 -29.84 -3.03
CA GLN A 35 15.10 -30.53 -3.05
C GLN A 35 15.31 -31.14 -4.43
N THR A 36 16.56 -31.29 -4.86
CA THR A 36 16.88 -31.83 -6.17
C THR A 36 17.51 -33.20 -6.06
N SER A 37 17.34 -34.02 -7.11
CA SER A 37 17.88 -35.38 -7.23
C SER A 37 18.20 -35.72 -8.67
N LYS A 38 19.24 -36.51 -8.90
CA LYS A 38 19.56 -37.07 -10.21
C LYS A 38 19.07 -38.50 -10.40
N ASP A 39 18.75 -39.20 -9.32
CA ASP A 39 18.47 -40.64 -9.31
C ASP A 39 17.16 -41.00 -8.59
N LEU A 40 16.42 -40.05 -8.05
CA LEU A 40 15.22 -40.21 -7.23
C LEU A 40 15.44 -40.96 -5.90
N ASN A 41 16.68 -41.30 -5.57
CA ASN A 41 17.05 -41.99 -4.34
C ASN A 41 17.81 -41.08 -3.38
N THR A 42 18.63 -40.19 -3.93
CA THR A 42 19.43 -39.24 -3.14
C THR A 42 19.00 -37.82 -3.46
N PHE A 43 18.54 -37.07 -2.44
CA PHE A 43 18.12 -35.69 -2.58
C PHE A 43 19.10 -34.74 -1.94
N SER A 44 19.15 -33.49 -2.43
CA SER A 44 19.97 -32.44 -1.84
C SER A 44 19.66 -32.28 -0.35
N THR A 45 20.70 -32.16 0.48
CA THR A 45 20.55 -32.08 1.95
C THR A 45 20.01 -30.77 2.46
N LYS A 46 20.15 -29.71 1.68
CA LYS A 46 19.65 -28.37 2.00
C LYS A 46 18.47 -28.02 1.10
N PRO A 47 17.25 -27.89 1.66
CA PRO A 47 16.11 -27.42 0.88
C PRO A 47 16.32 -25.98 0.41
N GLU A 48 15.78 -25.67 -0.76
CA GLU A 48 15.69 -24.33 -1.32
C GLU A 48 14.26 -23.85 -1.30
N SER A 49 14.06 -22.53 -1.19
CA SER A 49 12.73 -21.95 -1.20
C SER A 49 12.17 -21.89 -2.61
N PHE A 50 10.93 -22.32 -2.77
CA PHE A 50 10.19 -22.20 -4.01
C PHE A 50 9.52 -20.84 -4.08
N ARG A 51 9.88 -20.03 -5.07
CA ARG A 51 9.29 -18.70 -5.28
C ARG A 51 7.95 -18.82 -5.98
N LYS A 52 6.95 -18.16 -5.44
CA LYS A 52 5.57 -18.11 -5.95
C LYS A 52 4.99 -16.73 -5.70
N ASP A 53 4.05 -16.33 -6.51
CA ASP A 53 3.36 -15.05 -6.44
C ASP A 53 1.86 -15.18 -6.13
N PHE A 54 1.48 -16.33 -5.61
CA PHE A 54 0.17 -16.64 -5.05
C PHE A 54 0.32 -17.65 -3.93
N PHE A 55 -0.74 -17.92 -3.17
CA PHE A 55 -0.71 -18.83 -2.02
C PHE A 55 -1.43 -20.15 -2.31
N PRO A 56 -0.83 -21.07 -3.06
CA PRO A 56 -1.37 -22.43 -3.21
C PRO A 56 -1.16 -23.20 -1.92
N ARG A 57 -2.06 -24.10 -1.61
CA ARG A 57 -1.85 -25.05 -0.51
C ARG A 57 -1.17 -26.33 -1.03
N HIS A 58 -1.62 -26.85 -2.11
CA HIS A 58 -1.02 -28.02 -2.76
C HIS A 58 -0.90 -27.73 -4.26
N GLY A 59 0.08 -28.30 -4.90
CA GLY A 59 0.31 -28.09 -6.32
C GLY A 59 0.98 -29.27 -7.01
N THR A 60 0.83 -29.30 -8.31
CA THR A 60 1.57 -30.22 -9.17
C THR A 60 2.20 -29.44 -10.33
N VAL A 61 3.26 -29.97 -10.90
CA VAL A 61 3.98 -29.38 -12.02
C VAL A 61 3.95 -30.35 -13.17
N CYS A 62 3.57 -29.89 -14.37
CA CYS A 62 3.66 -30.66 -15.60
C CYS A 62 4.34 -29.82 -16.68
N SER A 63 5.05 -30.51 -17.58
CA SER A 63 5.63 -29.88 -18.76
C SER A 63 4.53 -29.53 -19.76
N VAL A 64 4.61 -28.35 -20.33
CA VAL A 64 3.75 -27.89 -21.41
C VAL A 64 4.61 -27.35 -22.55
N THR A 65 4.09 -27.40 -23.77
CA THR A 65 4.73 -26.77 -24.94
C THR A 65 4.57 -25.26 -24.86
N LYS A 66 5.36 -24.51 -25.63
CA LYS A 66 5.24 -23.07 -25.73
C LYS A 66 3.84 -22.64 -26.17
N ASP A 67 3.27 -23.32 -27.18
CA ASP A 67 1.93 -23.01 -27.69
C ASP A 67 0.83 -23.30 -26.66
N GLU A 68 0.99 -24.33 -25.84
CA GLU A 68 0.07 -24.60 -24.73
C GLU A 68 0.18 -23.54 -23.64
N MET A 69 1.38 -23.09 -23.30
CA MET A 69 1.58 -22.01 -22.36
C MET A 69 0.94 -20.72 -22.87
N GLU A 70 1.13 -20.36 -24.15
CA GLU A 70 0.50 -19.18 -24.75
C GLU A 70 -1.03 -19.25 -24.71
N ARG A 71 -1.62 -20.42 -25.02
CA ARG A 71 -3.08 -20.63 -24.91
C ARG A 71 -3.58 -20.53 -23.47
N LEU A 72 -2.83 -21.08 -22.50
CA LEU A 72 -3.17 -20.97 -21.08
C LEU A 72 -3.12 -19.50 -20.62
N GLN A 73 -2.09 -18.78 -21.02
CA GLN A 73 -1.93 -17.35 -20.71
C GLN A 73 -3.06 -16.50 -21.33
N GLN A 74 -3.41 -16.74 -22.60
CA GLN A 74 -4.53 -16.05 -23.26
C GLN A 74 -5.88 -16.33 -22.59
N LYS A 75 -6.11 -17.56 -22.15
CA LYS A 75 -7.40 -17.96 -21.59
C LYS A 75 -7.56 -17.61 -20.11
N TRP A 76 -6.49 -17.71 -19.33
CA TRP A 76 -6.56 -17.63 -17.87
C TRP A 76 -5.80 -16.44 -17.29
N GLY A 77 -5.15 -15.64 -18.14
CA GLY A 77 -4.72 -14.28 -17.82
C GLY A 77 -3.60 -14.15 -16.80
N TYR A 78 -2.77 -15.19 -16.60
CA TYR A 78 -1.57 -14.98 -15.80
C TYR A 78 -0.45 -14.40 -16.66
N VAL A 79 -0.34 -13.07 -16.66
CA VAL A 79 0.73 -12.36 -17.35
C VAL A 79 1.86 -12.11 -16.35
N LEU A 80 3.08 -12.54 -16.69
CA LEU A 80 4.30 -12.24 -15.92
C LEU A 80 4.52 -10.73 -15.76
N LYS A 81 3.93 -9.94 -16.65
CA LYS A 81 3.89 -8.49 -16.68
C LYS A 81 2.49 -8.07 -17.15
N HIS A 82 1.84 -7.19 -16.44
CA HIS A 82 0.48 -6.75 -16.75
C HIS A 82 0.45 -5.25 -17.01
N ASP A 83 0.17 -4.86 -18.24
CA ASP A 83 -0.03 -3.46 -18.62
C ASP A 83 -1.52 -3.11 -18.49
N PHE A 84 -1.83 -1.96 -17.91
CA PHE A 84 -3.19 -1.48 -17.71
C PHE A 84 -3.25 0.06 -17.72
N VAL A 85 -4.44 0.59 -17.77
CA VAL A 85 -4.69 2.05 -17.76
C VAL A 85 -5.38 2.42 -16.46
N ALA A 86 -4.81 3.35 -15.70
CA ALA A 86 -5.48 4.00 -14.58
C ALA A 86 -6.42 5.08 -15.11
N THR A 87 -7.70 5.00 -14.72
CA THR A 87 -8.74 5.94 -15.15
C THR A 87 -9.12 6.96 -14.07
N GLY A 88 -8.50 6.86 -12.91
CA GLY A 88 -8.73 7.71 -11.74
C GLY A 88 -8.26 7.01 -10.47
N ASN A 89 -8.76 7.47 -9.33
CA ASN A 89 -8.51 6.84 -8.03
C ASN A 89 -9.63 5.84 -7.67
N PRO A 90 -9.29 4.68 -7.12
CA PRO A 90 -7.95 4.14 -6.93
C PRO A 90 -7.22 3.81 -8.24
N LEU A 91 -5.88 3.91 -8.22
CA LEU A 91 -5.04 3.70 -9.41
C LEU A 91 -5.16 2.28 -9.99
N PHE A 92 -5.30 1.27 -9.12
CA PHE A 92 -5.31 -0.14 -9.49
C PHE A 92 -6.68 -0.75 -9.19
N SER A 93 -7.49 -0.95 -10.23
CA SER A 93 -8.87 -1.46 -10.08
C SER A 93 -8.97 -2.98 -9.93
N HIS A 94 -7.91 -3.71 -10.23
CA HIS A 94 -7.87 -5.17 -10.30
C HIS A 94 -7.26 -5.85 -9.07
N ILE A 95 -6.68 -5.06 -8.15
CA ILE A 95 -5.93 -5.56 -7.00
C ILE A 95 -6.02 -4.59 -5.82
N HIS A 96 -6.19 -5.12 -4.61
CA HIS A 96 -6.11 -4.34 -3.38
C HIS A 96 -4.65 -4.08 -3.02
N THR A 97 -4.30 -2.80 -2.84
CA THR A 97 -2.94 -2.36 -2.55
C THR A 97 -2.94 -1.35 -1.43
N ALA A 98 -1.94 -1.40 -0.57
CA ALA A 98 -1.84 -0.53 0.59
C ALA A 98 -0.43 0.01 0.77
N ASP A 99 -0.31 1.01 1.63
CA ASP A 99 0.97 1.51 2.15
C ASP A 99 1.96 1.83 1.02
N PRO A 100 1.61 2.78 0.12
CA PRO A 100 2.43 3.08 -1.05
C PRO A 100 3.79 3.65 -0.65
N ALA A 101 4.83 3.21 -1.36
CA ALA A 101 6.11 3.89 -1.43
C ALA A 101 6.45 4.19 -2.89
N VAL A 102 7.11 5.30 -3.15
CA VAL A 102 7.39 5.74 -4.52
C VAL A 102 8.86 6.11 -4.69
N LEU A 103 9.39 5.80 -5.87
CA LEU A 103 10.74 6.13 -6.28
C LEU A 103 10.71 6.60 -7.74
N VAL A 104 11.34 7.73 -8.03
CA VAL A 104 11.57 8.17 -9.40
C VAL A 104 12.99 7.76 -9.80
N ASP A 105 13.09 6.95 -10.84
CA ASP A 105 14.36 6.60 -11.48
C ASP A 105 14.30 7.04 -12.95
N LYS A 106 15.08 8.06 -13.28
CA LYS A 106 15.06 8.76 -14.58
C LYS A 106 13.64 9.28 -14.88
N ASP A 107 13.06 8.88 -16.00
CA ASP A 107 11.73 9.31 -16.45
C ASP A 107 10.59 8.38 -15.95
N THR A 108 10.91 7.42 -15.10
CA THR A 108 9.95 6.41 -14.63
C THR A 108 9.65 6.57 -13.16
N LEU A 109 8.39 6.70 -12.83
CA LEU A 109 7.90 6.59 -11.46
C LEU A 109 7.61 5.11 -11.17
N TRP A 110 8.21 4.63 -10.11
CA TRP A 110 8.01 3.30 -9.56
C TRP A 110 7.19 3.38 -8.28
N LEU A 111 6.18 2.53 -8.18
CA LEU A 111 5.32 2.42 -7.02
C LEU A 111 5.44 1.02 -6.44
N PHE A 112 5.70 0.96 -5.15
CA PHE A 112 5.79 -0.24 -4.34
C PHE A 112 4.63 -0.22 -3.36
N ALA A 113 3.93 -1.32 -3.20
CA ALA A 113 2.78 -1.37 -2.32
C ALA A 113 2.66 -2.73 -1.64
N GLY A 114 2.10 -2.75 -0.45
CA GLY A 114 1.57 -3.94 0.17
C GLY A 114 0.38 -4.48 -0.61
N HIS A 115 0.07 -5.75 -0.45
CA HIS A 115 -1.03 -6.42 -1.12
C HIS A 115 -1.96 -7.04 -0.08
N ASP A 116 -3.12 -6.45 0.10
CA ASP A 116 -4.17 -6.98 0.95
C ASP A 116 -4.76 -8.24 0.32
N ALA A 117 -4.76 -9.35 1.05
CA ALA A 117 -5.23 -10.63 0.57
C ALA A 117 -6.75 -10.63 0.35
N LYS A 118 -7.21 -11.36 -0.66
CA LYS A 118 -8.65 -11.54 -0.91
C LYS A 118 -9.30 -12.39 0.18
N GLY A 119 -10.57 -12.14 0.44
CA GLY A 119 -11.39 -12.92 1.35
C GLY A 119 -11.73 -12.18 2.65
N ASN A 120 -12.60 -12.76 3.45
CA ASN A 120 -12.98 -12.19 4.74
C ASN A 120 -12.01 -12.68 5.82
N HIS A 121 -11.22 -11.77 6.36
CA HIS A 121 -10.24 -12.02 7.42
C HIS A 121 -10.32 -10.94 8.50
N PRO A 122 -10.07 -11.29 9.77
CA PRO A 122 -10.32 -10.40 10.91
C PRO A 122 -9.26 -9.31 11.10
N SER A 123 -8.18 -9.32 10.32
CA SER A 123 -7.08 -8.36 10.44
C SER A 123 -6.36 -8.22 9.10
N TYR A 124 -5.38 -7.32 9.05
CA TYR A 124 -4.53 -7.14 7.86
C TYR A 124 -3.81 -8.44 7.49
N GLU A 125 -4.29 -9.13 6.46
CA GLU A 125 -3.67 -10.35 5.92
C GLU A 125 -2.95 -10.01 4.63
N MET A 126 -1.63 -9.95 4.71
CA MET A 126 -0.75 -9.55 3.62
C MET A 126 0.42 -10.53 3.51
N HIS A 127 0.68 -11.01 2.29
CA HIS A 127 1.65 -12.07 2.07
C HIS A 127 2.84 -11.64 1.22
N ASP A 128 2.67 -10.57 0.46
CA ASP A 128 3.64 -10.12 -0.52
C ASP A 128 3.53 -8.62 -0.80
N TRP A 129 4.51 -8.10 -1.50
CA TRP A 129 4.56 -6.74 -2.00
C TRP A 129 4.55 -6.73 -3.52
N LYS A 130 3.99 -5.69 -4.09
CA LYS A 130 3.87 -5.48 -5.53
C LYS A 130 4.71 -4.30 -5.99
N VAL A 131 5.12 -4.34 -7.26
CA VAL A 131 5.80 -3.23 -7.92
C VAL A 131 5.09 -2.88 -9.23
N PHE A 132 4.96 -1.59 -9.44
CA PHE A 132 4.33 -0.98 -10.60
C PHE A 132 5.22 0.11 -11.15
N SER A 133 5.09 0.41 -12.44
CA SER A 133 5.78 1.57 -13.03
C SER A 133 4.89 2.32 -14.00
N THR A 134 5.19 3.61 -14.15
CA THR A 134 4.54 4.50 -15.12
C THR A 134 5.50 5.62 -15.53
N THR A 135 5.31 6.15 -16.73
CA THR A 135 5.98 7.37 -17.18
C THR A 135 5.03 8.56 -17.33
N ASP A 136 3.72 8.34 -17.20
CA ASP A 136 2.69 9.34 -17.46
C ASP A 136 1.52 9.33 -16.47
N MET A 137 1.61 8.54 -15.40
CA MET A 137 0.57 8.33 -14.37
C MET A 137 -0.73 7.72 -14.90
N LYS A 138 -0.81 7.41 -16.19
CA LYS A 138 -1.97 6.84 -16.86
C LYS A 138 -1.75 5.40 -17.28
N HIS A 139 -0.67 5.13 -17.98
CA HIS A 139 -0.30 3.79 -18.42
C HIS A 139 0.63 3.16 -17.41
N TRP A 140 0.19 2.09 -16.81
CA TRP A 140 0.90 1.38 -15.75
C TRP A 140 1.29 -0.01 -16.17
N THR A 141 2.40 -0.46 -15.67
CA THR A 141 2.84 -1.85 -15.75
C THR A 141 2.96 -2.42 -14.35
N GLN A 142 2.28 -3.52 -14.07
CA GLN A 142 2.51 -4.36 -12.91
C GLN A 142 3.54 -5.43 -13.27
N TYR A 143 4.50 -5.64 -12.37
CA TYR A 143 5.54 -6.66 -12.55
C TYR A 143 5.24 -7.91 -11.70
N PRO A 144 5.91 -9.05 -11.99
CA PRO A 144 5.86 -10.23 -11.13
C PRO A 144 6.20 -9.87 -9.68
N THR A 145 5.61 -10.58 -8.73
CA THR A 145 5.83 -10.34 -7.29
C THR A 145 7.33 -10.32 -6.96
N PRO A 146 7.87 -9.17 -6.56
CA PRO A 146 9.31 -9.01 -6.37
C PRO A 146 9.82 -9.53 -5.03
N LEU A 147 8.93 -9.54 -4.01
CA LEU A 147 9.25 -9.88 -2.63
C LEU A 147 8.01 -10.46 -1.94
N MET A 148 8.22 -11.49 -1.14
CA MET A 148 7.20 -12.15 -0.32
C MET A 148 7.64 -12.21 1.13
N ILE A 149 6.70 -12.26 2.06
CA ILE A 149 7.04 -12.45 3.48
C ILE A 149 7.79 -13.77 3.72
N SER A 150 7.52 -14.78 2.92
CA SER A 150 8.22 -16.07 2.98
C SER A 150 9.69 -16.01 2.56
N ASP A 151 10.15 -14.95 1.91
CA ASP A 151 11.56 -14.73 1.59
C ASP A 151 12.36 -14.39 2.87
N PHE A 152 11.69 -13.88 3.89
CA PHE A 152 12.24 -13.68 5.24
C PHE A 152 11.98 -14.91 6.11
N LYS A 153 12.92 -15.83 6.18
CA LYS A 153 12.73 -17.12 6.88
C LYS A 153 12.44 -16.99 8.38
N TRP A 154 12.78 -15.87 8.98
CA TRP A 154 12.52 -15.53 10.38
C TRP A 154 11.14 -14.89 10.61
N ALA A 155 10.44 -14.46 9.55
CA ALA A 155 9.17 -13.75 9.64
C ALA A 155 7.95 -14.69 9.55
N LYS A 156 6.79 -14.18 9.97
CA LYS A 156 5.50 -14.88 9.84
C LYS A 156 4.88 -14.63 8.46
N SER A 157 4.09 -15.60 7.98
CA SER A 157 3.64 -15.64 6.58
C SER A 157 2.44 -14.74 6.22
N LYS A 158 1.90 -13.96 7.16
CA LYS A 158 0.71 -13.12 6.94
C LYS A 158 0.92 -11.66 7.35
N GLN A 159 2.15 -11.19 7.35
CA GLN A 159 2.50 -9.90 7.94
C GLN A 159 3.50 -9.13 7.06
N ALA A 160 3.16 -9.00 5.77
CA ALA A 160 3.91 -8.25 4.78
C ALA A 160 3.39 -6.80 4.73
N TYR A 161 3.70 -6.01 5.79
CA TYR A 161 3.16 -4.66 5.98
C TYR A 161 3.98 -3.59 5.26
N ALA A 162 3.73 -2.32 5.59
CA ALA A 162 4.33 -1.17 4.93
C ALA A 162 5.84 -1.27 4.72
N GLY A 163 6.31 -0.74 3.61
CA GLY A 163 7.72 -0.75 3.27
C GLY A 163 8.13 0.44 2.41
N HIS A 164 9.45 0.62 2.27
CA HIS A 164 10.05 1.69 1.50
C HIS A 164 11.24 1.19 0.68
N VAL A 165 11.36 1.65 -0.55
CA VAL A 165 12.46 1.26 -1.45
C VAL A 165 13.32 2.47 -1.79
N VAL A 166 14.63 2.28 -1.74
CA VAL A 166 15.62 3.27 -2.21
C VAL A 166 16.68 2.61 -3.06
N GLU A 167 17.27 3.39 -3.96
CA GLU A 167 18.49 3.02 -4.68
C GLU A 167 19.72 3.51 -3.92
N ARG A 168 20.75 2.69 -3.83
CA ARG A 168 22.08 3.07 -3.35
C ARG A 168 23.16 2.25 -4.03
N ASN A 169 24.11 2.94 -4.70
CA ASN A 169 25.27 2.32 -5.34
C ASN A 169 24.90 1.19 -6.33
N GLY A 170 23.87 1.39 -7.15
CA GLY A 170 23.41 0.44 -8.17
C GLY A 170 22.62 -0.74 -7.60
N LYS A 171 22.22 -0.68 -6.33
CA LYS A 171 21.36 -1.67 -5.69
C LYS A 171 20.10 -1.04 -5.14
N TYR A 172 19.03 -1.82 -5.10
CA TYR A 172 17.75 -1.42 -4.52
C TYR A 172 17.58 -2.11 -3.19
N TYR A 173 17.29 -1.34 -2.14
CA TYR A 173 17.05 -1.81 -0.78
C TYR A 173 15.58 -1.60 -0.43
N TRP A 174 14.89 -2.67 -0.08
CA TRP A 174 13.51 -2.64 0.33
C TRP A 174 13.40 -2.94 1.82
N TYR A 175 13.06 -1.94 2.59
CA TYR A 175 12.78 -2.06 4.03
C TYR A 175 11.30 -2.35 4.20
N VAL A 176 10.95 -3.32 5.04
CA VAL A 176 9.57 -3.79 5.19
C VAL A 176 9.25 -4.08 6.64
N SER A 177 8.01 -3.75 7.04
CA SER A 177 7.46 -4.15 8.34
C SER A 177 7.04 -5.61 8.29
N THR A 178 7.45 -6.38 9.26
CA THR A 178 7.12 -7.81 9.35
C THR A 178 6.82 -8.21 10.79
N ASN A 179 6.24 -9.37 10.96
CA ASN A 179 6.21 -10.10 12.23
C ASN A 179 5.59 -9.33 13.39
N TRP A 180 4.59 -8.49 13.10
CA TRP A 180 3.92 -7.53 13.99
C TRP A 180 4.84 -6.42 14.50
N CYS A 181 6.09 -6.70 14.63
CA CYS A 181 7.08 -5.73 15.05
C CYS A 181 8.47 -6.22 14.66
N GLY A 182 9.01 -5.61 13.68
CA GLY A 182 10.33 -5.89 13.16
C GLY A 182 10.46 -5.39 11.73
N ILE A 183 11.55 -4.70 11.46
CA ILE A 183 11.87 -4.19 10.13
C ILE A 183 12.93 -5.11 9.51
N GLY A 184 12.56 -5.71 8.38
CA GLY A 184 13.46 -6.47 7.52
C GLY A 184 14.02 -5.61 6.40
N VAL A 185 15.14 -6.01 5.82
CA VAL A 185 15.73 -5.38 4.64
C VAL A 185 15.97 -6.45 3.59
N ALA A 186 15.44 -6.22 2.39
CA ALA A 186 15.73 -7.05 1.23
C ALA A 186 16.49 -6.24 0.18
N VAL A 187 17.37 -6.89 -0.57
CA VAL A 187 18.23 -6.24 -1.57
C VAL A 187 18.10 -6.91 -2.93
N SER A 188 18.18 -6.11 -3.99
CA SER A 188 18.20 -6.58 -5.39
C SER A 188 19.10 -5.70 -6.25
N ASP A 189 19.66 -6.28 -7.32
CA ASP A 189 20.37 -5.53 -8.37
C ASP A 189 19.40 -4.95 -9.42
N LYS A 190 18.10 -5.25 -9.30
CA LYS A 190 17.04 -4.76 -10.20
C LYS A 190 15.87 -4.21 -9.40
N ILE A 191 15.35 -3.08 -9.81
CA ILE A 191 14.20 -2.44 -9.16
C ILE A 191 12.96 -3.35 -9.13
N THR A 192 12.79 -4.19 -10.15
CA THR A 192 11.70 -5.18 -10.24
C THR A 192 11.99 -6.48 -9.49
N GLY A 193 13.09 -6.56 -8.77
CA GLY A 193 13.51 -7.78 -8.08
C GLY A 193 14.09 -8.88 -8.98
N PRO A 194 14.17 -10.10 -8.50
CA PRO A 194 13.76 -10.57 -7.17
C PRO A 194 14.63 -9.99 -6.04
N TYR A 195 13.99 -9.62 -4.95
CA TYR A 195 14.67 -9.18 -3.74
C TYR A 195 15.02 -10.38 -2.85
N LYS A 196 16.09 -10.25 -2.07
CA LYS A 196 16.55 -11.27 -1.12
C LYS A 196 16.76 -10.64 0.25
N ASP A 197 16.37 -11.35 1.30
CA ASP A 197 16.68 -10.95 2.69
C ASP A 197 18.19 -10.70 2.84
N ALA A 198 18.53 -9.48 3.23
CA ALA A 198 19.92 -9.03 3.32
C ALA A 198 20.63 -9.53 4.60
N LEU A 199 19.88 -9.82 5.68
CA LEU A 199 20.43 -10.06 7.00
C LEU A 199 20.13 -11.45 7.58
N GLY A 200 19.08 -12.12 7.11
CA GLY A 200 18.57 -13.37 7.69
C GLY A 200 17.96 -13.18 9.10
N LYS A 201 17.72 -11.94 9.51
CA LYS A 201 17.13 -11.53 10.79
C LYS A 201 16.53 -10.13 10.64
N PRO A 202 15.65 -9.67 11.56
CA PRO A 202 15.23 -8.28 11.55
C PRO A 202 16.41 -7.34 11.76
N MET A 203 16.37 -6.20 11.04
CA MET A 203 17.30 -5.09 11.24
C MET A 203 16.98 -4.32 12.52
N LEU A 204 15.70 -4.04 12.73
CA LEU A 204 15.16 -3.34 13.90
C LEU A 204 14.01 -4.13 14.52
N THR A 205 13.82 -3.97 15.82
CA THR A 205 12.78 -4.64 16.60
C THR A 205 12.19 -3.68 17.63
N ASN A 206 11.19 -4.10 18.41
CA ASN A 206 10.66 -3.30 19.53
C ASN A 206 11.70 -2.87 20.56
N LYS A 207 12.84 -3.55 20.65
CA LYS A 207 13.92 -3.14 21.55
C LYS A 207 14.58 -1.82 21.14
N ASP A 208 14.44 -1.48 19.87
CA ASP A 208 14.98 -0.26 19.27
C ASP A 208 13.97 0.91 19.33
N CYS A 209 12.79 0.67 19.92
CA CYS A 209 11.71 1.63 20.09
C CYS A 209 11.54 2.00 21.57
N PHE A 210 12.54 2.65 22.14
CA PHE A 210 12.52 3.05 23.55
C PHE A 210 11.34 4.01 23.84
N ASP A 211 10.83 3.96 25.06
CA ASP A 211 9.69 4.76 25.55
C ASP A 211 8.36 4.48 24.83
N SER A 212 8.30 3.59 23.86
CA SER A 212 7.03 3.13 23.30
C SER A 212 6.47 1.98 24.12
N LYS A 213 5.17 2.09 24.43
CA LYS A 213 4.39 1.01 25.05
C LYS A 213 3.56 0.22 24.05
N HIS A 214 3.64 0.61 22.76
CA HIS A 214 2.86 -0.02 21.72
C HIS A 214 3.48 -1.36 21.32
N SER A 215 2.66 -2.42 21.22
CA SER A 215 3.14 -3.74 20.82
C SER A 215 3.68 -3.79 19.39
N TRP A 216 3.28 -2.85 18.55
CA TRP A 216 3.69 -2.69 17.16
C TRP A 216 4.58 -1.46 16.95
N ALA A 217 5.41 -1.15 17.92
CA ALA A 217 6.21 0.06 17.89
C ALA A 217 7.23 0.10 16.74
N CYS A 218 7.74 -1.05 16.30
CA CYS A 218 8.78 -1.13 15.28
C CYS A 218 8.17 -1.52 13.92
N ILE A 219 7.47 -0.60 13.29
CA ILE A 219 6.87 -0.75 11.95
C ILE A 219 7.11 0.50 11.09
N ASP A 220 6.68 0.45 9.84
CA ASP A 220 6.59 1.53 8.86
C ASP A 220 7.92 2.25 8.62
N PRO A 221 8.91 1.54 8.09
CA PRO A 221 10.18 2.15 7.75
C PRO A 221 10.04 3.10 6.57
N ALA A 222 10.58 4.30 6.71
CA ALA A 222 10.84 5.23 5.62
C ALA A 222 12.32 5.52 5.52
N ILE A 223 12.83 5.66 4.31
CA ILE A 223 14.24 5.97 4.07
C ILE A 223 14.32 7.31 3.37
N PHE A 224 15.22 8.15 3.83
CA PHE A 224 15.54 9.42 3.20
C PHE A 224 17.05 9.52 3.01
N ILE A 225 17.49 9.82 1.80
CA ILE A 225 18.88 10.12 1.48
C ILE A 225 18.98 11.62 1.29
N ASP A 226 19.74 12.29 2.17
CA ASP A 226 19.89 13.75 2.13
C ASP A 226 20.84 14.20 1.00
N ASP A 227 20.88 15.51 0.75
CA ASP A 227 21.69 16.13 -0.31
C ASP A 227 23.19 15.88 -0.14
N ASP A 228 23.65 15.61 1.09
CA ASP A 228 25.02 15.23 1.41
C ASP A 228 25.29 13.71 1.28
N ASN A 229 24.33 12.97 0.71
CA ASN A 229 24.35 11.52 0.61
C ASN A 229 24.24 10.75 1.93
N THR A 230 23.92 11.39 3.05
CA THR A 230 23.67 10.69 4.32
C THR A 230 22.32 9.98 4.28
N PRO A 231 22.25 8.65 4.42
CA PRO A 231 21.00 7.94 4.49
C PRO A 231 20.44 7.93 5.91
N TYR A 232 19.14 8.11 6.03
CA TYR A 232 18.39 8.06 7.28
C TYR A 232 17.27 7.04 7.18
N ILE A 233 16.99 6.35 8.29
CA ILE A 233 15.79 5.54 8.48
C ILE A 233 14.90 6.19 9.52
N ILE A 234 13.60 6.27 9.21
CA ILE A 234 12.55 6.79 10.07
C ILE A 234 11.50 5.68 10.23
N TRP A 235 11.00 5.47 11.44
CA TRP A 235 10.00 4.40 11.68
C TRP A 235 9.21 4.65 12.95
N GLY A 236 8.18 3.85 13.16
CA GLY A 236 7.52 3.75 14.47
C GLY A 236 6.01 3.70 14.43
N ASN A 237 5.44 3.33 15.58
CA ASN A 237 4.03 3.44 15.90
C ASN A 237 3.88 3.96 17.32
N GLY A 238 3.02 4.97 17.50
CA GLY A 238 2.85 5.69 18.75
C GLY A 238 4.01 6.63 19.12
N GLN A 239 5.21 6.35 18.63
CA GLN A 239 6.41 7.19 18.70
C GLN A 239 7.16 7.12 17.39
N CYS A 240 7.70 8.23 16.94
CA CYS A 240 8.51 8.32 15.73
C CYS A 240 9.99 8.29 16.07
N TYR A 241 10.77 7.46 15.38
CA TYR A 241 12.21 7.33 15.55
C TYR A 241 12.95 7.67 14.27
N ILE A 242 14.18 8.12 14.41
CA ILE A 242 15.11 8.41 13.32
C ILE A 242 16.52 7.98 13.70
N ALA A 243 17.24 7.43 12.73
CA ALA A 243 18.67 7.16 12.85
C ALA A 243 19.37 7.32 11.50
N LYS A 244 20.67 7.59 11.52
CA LYS A 244 21.52 7.46 10.34
C LYS A 244 21.73 5.99 10.01
N LEU A 245 21.86 5.69 8.72
CA LEU A 245 22.33 4.40 8.25
C LEU A 245 23.80 4.49 7.84
N LYS A 246 24.52 3.38 7.97
CA LYS A 246 25.81 3.23 7.31
C LYS A 246 25.66 3.10 5.80
N ASP A 247 26.72 3.30 5.05
CA ASP A 247 26.71 3.19 3.58
C ASP A 247 26.29 1.80 3.07
N ASN A 248 26.42 0.77 3.90
CA ASN A 248 25.94 -0.57 3.56
C ASN A 248 24.41 -0.71 3.59
N MET A 249 23.69 0.31 4.05
CA MET A 249 22.24 0.40 4.09
C MET A 249 21.52 -0.63 4.98
N VAL A 250 22.24 -1.39 5.78
CA VAL A 250 21.67 -2.47 6.62
C VAL A 250 22.08 -2.36 8.09
N GLU A 251 22.77 -1.32 8.46
CA GLU A 251 23.21 -1.05 9.83
C GLU A 251 22.95 0.41 10.21
N ILE A 252 22.57 0.61 11.47
CA ILE A 252 22.48 1.95 12.08
C ILE A 252 23.89 2.53 12.27
N ASP A 253 24.03 3.83 12.00
CA ASP A 253 25.24 4.62 12.26
C ASP A 253 24.98 5.61 13.39
N GLY A 254 25.45 5.29 14.59
CA GLY A 254 25.30 6.12 15.79
C GLY A 254 24.02 5.85 16.58
N GLU A 255 23.40 6.91 17.10
CA GLU A 255 22.29 6.82 18.04
C GLU A 255 20.92 6.86 17.32
N ILE A 256 19.97 6.10 17.85
CA ILE A 256 18.55 6.24 17.52
C ILE A 256 18.00 7.42 18.32
N LYS A 257 17.29 8.34 17.66
CA LYS A 257 16.64 9.48 18.31
C LYS A 257 15.14 9.41 18.10
N ARG A 258 14.39 9.99 19.04
CA ARG A 258 12.95 10.17 18.90
C ARG A 258 12.69 11.52 18.20
N ILE A 259 11.76 11.52 17.25
CA ILE A 259 11.18 12.74 16.68
C ILE A 259 9.98 13.12 17.54
N ASP A 260 9.94 14.37 17.99
CA ASP A 260 8.80 14.95 18.66
C ASP A 260 8.09 15.93 17.73
N VAL A 261 6.84 15.65 17.40
CA VAL A 261 5.98 16.51 16.56
C VAL A 261 4.94 17.29 17.40
N GLY A 262 5.02 17.19 18.72
CA GLY A 262 4.05 17.78 19.65
C GLY A 262 2.75 16.96 19.78
N THR A 263 1.73 17.56 20.38
CA THR A 263 0.48 16.88 20.74
C THR A 263 -0.74 17.33 19.96
N GLU A 264 -0.62 18.38 19.15
CA GLU A 264 -1.75 18.92 18.38
C GLU A 264 -2.15 17.96 17.25
N PHE A 265 -1.17 17.41 16.54
CA PHE A 265 -1.33 16.36 15.54
C PHE A 265 -0.41 15.20 15.92
N PRO A 266 -0.83 14.33 16.86
CA PRO A 266 0.05 13.32 17.41
C PRO A 266 0.45 12.29 16.34
N PHE A 267 1.71 11.83 16.40
CA PHE A 267 2.20 10.78 15.53
C PHE A 267 1.53 9.44 15.90
N THR A 268 0.91 8.81 14.94
CA THR A 268 0.43 7.42 15.04
C THR A 268 1.43 6.48 14.39
N GLU A 269 1.62 6.55 13.07
CA GLU A 269 2.50 5.68 12.29
C GLU A 269 2.83 6.27 10.91
N ALA A 270 3.37 5.48 9.98
CA ALA A 270 3.51 5.82 8.56
C ALA A 270 4.34 7.09 8.27
N PRO A 271 5.56 7.22 8.78
CA PRO A 271 6.38 8.39 8.51
C PRO A 271 6.86 8.43 7.06
N TRP A 272 6.92 9.64 6.49
CA TRP A 272 7.53 9.91 5.19
C TRP A 272 8.27 11.24 5.22
N ILE A 273 9.54 11.28 4.81
CA ILE A 273 10.30 12.52 4.72
C ILE A 273 10.53 12.91 3.26
N HIS A 274 10.33 14.18 2.97
CA HIS A 274 10.79 14.81 1.73
C HIS A 274 11.37 16.19 2.02
N LYS A 275 12.06 16.77 1.03
CA LYS A 275 12.69 18.10 1.13
C LYS A 275 12.16 19.03 0.04
N TYR A 276 11.82 20.25 0.41
CA TYR A 276 11.41 21.30 -0.50
C TYR A 276 11.92 22.64 -0.03
N ASN A 277 12.53 23.42 -0.94
CA ASN A 277 13.12 24.73 -0.67
C ASN A 277 13.99 24.77 0.61
N GLY A 278 14.85 23.75 0.76
CA GLY A 278 15.78 23.63 1.89
C GLY A 278 15.15 23.29 3.25
N LYS A 279 13.83 23.04 3.30
CA LYS A 279 13.12 22.60 4.50
C LYS A 279 12.80 21.12 4.41
N TYR A 280 12.81 20.45 5.56
CA TYR A 280 12.38 19.06 5.70
C TYR A 280 10.91 19.00 6.09
N TYR A 281 10.21 18.06 5.50
CA TYR A 281 8.79 17.79 5.76
C TYR A 281 8.66 16.35 6.19
N LEU A 282 8.11 16.12 7.36
CA LEU A 282 7.75 14.80 7.86
C LEU A 282 6.22 14.69 7.78
N SER A 283 5.72 13.89 6.85
CA SER A 283 4.30 13.52 6.76
C SER A 283 4.08 12.20 7.49
N TYR A 284 2.92 12.03 8.14
CA TYR A 284 2.66 10.86 8.95
C TYR A 284 1.16 10.68 9.20
N ALA A 285 0.75 9.46 9.55
CA ALA A 285 -0.60 9.17 10.03
C ALA A 285 -0.80 9.71 11.44
N SER A 286 -1.95 10.35 11.68
CA SER A 286 -2.31 10.99 12.95
C SER A 286 -3.74 10.70 13.36
N GLY A 287 -3.93 10.26 14.61
CA GLY A 287 -5.24 9.98 15.21
C GLY A 287 -5.81 8.61 14.84
N TRP A 288 -7.10 8.41 15.13
CA TRP A 288 -7.83 7.21 14.78
C TRP A 288 -9.35 7.49 14.61
N PRO A 289 -9.98 7.17 13.46
CA PRO A 289 -9.34 6.78 12.20
C PRO A 289 -8.31 7.81 11.75
N GLU A 290 -7.31 7.37 11.00
CA GLU A 290 -6.13 8.16 10.70
C GLU A 290 -6.39 9.25 9.66
N LYS A 291 -5.77 10.41 9.89
CA LYS A 291 -5.57 11.49 8.94
C LYS A 291 -4.09 11.58 8.60
N ILE A 292 -3.72 12.24 7.54
CA ILE A 292 -2.33 12.57 7.26
C ILE A 292 -2.03 13.97 7.74
N ALA A 293 -1.16 14.07 8.75
CA ALA A 293 -0.60 15.29 9.27
C ALA A 293 0.84 15.48 8.77
N TYR A 294 1.42 16.68 9.01
CA TYR A 294 2.81 16.92 8.75
C TYR A 294 3.44 17.91 9.71
N ALA A 295 4.76 17.79 9.84
CA ALA A 295 5.63 18.71 10.55
C ALA A 295 6.77 19.19 9.64
N MET A 296 7.34 20.35 9.94
CA MET A 296 8.46 20.94 9.21
C MET A 296 9.65 21.18 10.14
N ALA A 297 10.85 21.11 9.58
CA ALA A 297 12.09 21.41 10.28
C ALA A 297 13.13 22.03 9.33
N ASP A 298 14.10 22.75 9.92
CA ASP A 298 15.29 23.25 9.22
C ASP A 298 16.41 22.21 9.15
N ASN A 299 16.35 21.21 10.03
CA ASN A 299 17.30 20.12 10.10
C ASN A 299 16.53 18.81 10.24
N ILE A 300 17.00 17.75 9.55
CA ILE A 300 16.35 16.45 9.56
C ILE A 300 16.26 15.84 10.98
N MET A 301 17.19 16.17 11.84
CA MET A 301 17.18 15.75 13.25
C MET A 301 16.30 16.65 14.14
N GLY A 302 15.58 17.62 13.56
CA GLY A 302 14.71 18.56 14.24
C GLY A 302 15.41 19.81 14.78
N PRO A 303 14.73 20.63 15.60
CA PRO A 303 13.38 20.39 16.10
C PRO A 303 12.31 20.45 15.01
N TRP A 304 11.29 19.61 15.16
CA TRP A 304 10.14 19.55 14.26
C TRP A 304 8.98 20.38 14.80
N THR A 305 8.26 21.03 13.90
CA THR A 305 7.08 21.84 14.23
C THR A 305 5.89 21.34 13.41
N ALA A 306 4.86 20.84 14.07
CA ALA A 306 3.61 20.44 13.42
C ALA A 306 2.96 21.64 12.70
N LYS A 307 2.38 21.38 11.53
CA LYS A 307 1.81 22.42 10.65
C LYS A 307 0.34 22.22 10.34
N GLY A 308 -0.17 21.00 10.40
CA GLY A 308 -1.58 20.73 10.12
C GLY A 308 -1.83 19.40 9.45
N ILE A 309 -3.07 19.26 8.96
CA ILE A 309 -3.54 18.09 8.22
C ILE A 309 -3.36 18.33 6.73
N ILE A 310 -2.74 17.38 6.06
CA ILE A 310 -2.62 17.32 4.59
C ILE A 310 -3.89 16.71 3.99
N SER A 311 -4.31 15.56 4.55
CA SER A 311 -5.46 14.81 4.04
C SER A 311 -6.30 14.27 5.19
N GLU A 312 -7.61 14.40 5.05
CA GLU A 312 -8.59 13.90 6.01
C GLU A 312 -8.73 12.38 5.92
N ILE A 313 -9.56 11.80 6.79
CA ILE A 313 -9.80 10.36 6.87
C ILE A 313 -10.11 9.78 5.48
N ALA A 314 -9.38 8.76 5.09
CA ALA A 314 -9.59 8.06 3.83
C ALA A 314 -10.90 7.28 3.83
N GLY A 315 -11.70 7.44 2.76
CA GLY A 315 -13.00 6.75 2.66
C GLY A 315 -12.87 5.23 2.76
N ASN A 316 -13.70 4.61 3.62
CA ASN A 316 -13.74 3.17 3.90
C ASN A 316 -12.45 2.55 4.45
N SER A 317 -11.46 3.34 4.83
CA SER A 317 -10.26 2.86 5.52
C SER A 317 -10.10 3.56 6.85
N ASN A 318 -9.65 2.83 7.86
CA ASN A 318 -9.31 3.37 9.17
C ASN A 318 -7.82 3.73 9.29
N THR A 319 -7.00 3.29 8.34
CA THR A 319 -5.59 3.63 8.22
C THR A 319 -5.33 4.42 6.95
N THR A 320 -4.21 5.14 6.93
CA THR A 320 -3.69 5.83 5.73
C THR A 320 -2.16 5.91 5.80
N HIS A 321 -1.48 5.98 4.64
CA HIS A 321 -0.02 5.96 4.57
C HIS A 321 0.46 6.92 3.48
N PRO A 322 1.17 8.01 3.81
CA PRO A 322 1.62 8.99 2.84
C PRO A 322 2.87 8.52 2.09
N ALA A 323 2.95 8.86 0.80
CA ALA A 323 4.19 8.89 0.05
C ALA A 323 4.20 10.14 -0.84
N ILE A 324 5.29 10.89 -0.84
CA ILE A 324 5.39 12.17 -1.54
C ILE A 324 6.65 12.18 -2.40
N VAL A 325 6.51 12.55 -3.66
CA VAL A 325 7.63 12.61 -4.60
C VAL A 325 7.49 13.77 -5.57
N ASN A 326 8.62 14.34 -5.98
CA ASN A 326 8.65 15.23 -7.13
C ASN A 326 8.93 14.38 -8.39
N ASN A 327 8.07 14.48 -9.37
CA ASN A 327 8.20 13.82 -10.66
C ASN A 327 8.06 14.87 -11.79
N ASN A 328 9.15 15.21 -12.47
CA ASN A 328 9.18 16.21 -13.55
C ASN A 328 8.54 17.55 -13.13
N ASP A 329 9.02 18.12 -12.03
CA ASP A 329 8.56 19.38 -11.42
C ASP A 329 7.09 19.35 -10.92
N GLN A 330 6.46 18.20 -10.92
CA GLN A 330 5.15 17.99 -10.32
C GLN A 330 5.29 17.24 -8.99
N TRP A 331 4.78 17.83 -7.92
CA TRP A 331 4.67 17.15 -6.65
C TRP A 331 3.45 16.25 -6.64
N LEU A 332 3.67 14.99 -6.34
CA LEU A 332 2.65 13.96 -6.26
C LEU A 332 2.55 13.44 -4.82
N PHE A 333 1.33 13.27 -4.37
CA PHE A 333 0.99 12.69 -3.09
C PHE A 333 0.26 11.38 -3.32
N PHE A 334 0.74 10.32 -2.69
CA PHE A 334 0.11 9.00 -2.70
C PHE A 334 -0.35 8.64 -1.31
N SER A 335 -1.47 7.96 -1.24
CA SER A 335 -1.97 7.31 -0.02
C SER A 335 -2.85 6.12 -0.39
N HIS A 336 -3.64 5.59 0.54
CA HIS A 336 -4.62 4.55 0.24
C HIS A 336 -5.99 4.87 0.85
N ASN A 337 -7.02 4.25 0.29
CA ASN A 337 -8.39 4.24 0.82
C ASN A 337 -9.02 2.85 0.63
N GLY A 338 -10.28 2.67 1.01
CA GLY A 338 -11.04 1.45 0.80
C GLY A 338 -12.11 1.60 -0.29
N ALA A 339 -11.80 2.26 -1.42
CA ALA A 339 -12.82 2.63 -2.42
C ALA A 339 -13.09 1.56 -3.49
N LEU A 340 -12.30 0.50 -3.57
CA LEU A 340 -12.59 -0.62 -4.47
C LEU A 340 -13.71 -1.50 -3.91
N ARG A 341 -14.20 -2.40 -4.76
CA ARG A 341 -15.16 -3.43 -4.37
C ARG A 341 -14.63 -4.23 -3.17
N ASP A 342 -15.50 -4.45 -2.21
CA ASP A 342 -15.18 -5.09 -0.93
C ASP A 342 -14.12 -4.33 -0.11
N GLY A 343 -13.90 -3.03 -0.46
CA GLY A 343 -12.92 -2.18 0.20
C GLY A 343 -13.31 -1.82 1.63
N ASP A 344 -12.34 -1.93 2.52
CA ASP A 344 -12.43 -1.58 3.94
C ASP A 344 -11.01 -1.34 4.50
N GLY A 345 -10.83 -1.34 5.81
CA GLY A 345 -9.53 -1.20 6.45
C GLY A 345 -8.54 -2.33 6.16
N GLY A 346 -8.99 -3.51 5.75
CA GLY A 346 -8.16 -4.66 5.38
C GLY A 346 -8.12 -4.96 3.87
N HIS A 347 -8.83 -4.16 3.06
CA HIS A 347 -8.89 -4.27 1.59
C HIS A 347 -8.73 -2.88 0.99
N ARG A 348 -7.52 -2.36 1.06
CA ARG A 348 -7.17 -0.98 0.73
C ARG A 348 -6.80 -0.81 -0.75
N SER A 349 -6.72 0.42 -1.19
CA SER A 349 -6.43 0.73 -2.60
C SER A 349 -5.65 2.04 -2.71
N VAL A 350 -4.53 2.00 -3.40
CA VAL A 350 -3.66 3.17 -3.59
C VAL A 350 -4.34 4.23 -4.45
N ILE A 351 -4.23 5.47 -4.00
CA ILE A 351 -4.66 6.68 -4.70
C ILE A 351 -3.47 7.61 -4.93
N ALA A 352 -3.58 8.52 -5.89
CA ALA A 352 -2.60 9.57 -6.14
C ALA A 352 -3.29 10.91 -6.41
N GLU A 353 -2.74 11.97 -5.83
CA GLU A 353 -3.21 13.35 -6.00
C GLU A 353 -2.06 14.28 -6.36
N GLN A 354 -2.39 15.38 -7.03
CA GLN A 354 -1.45 16.47 -7.20
C GLN A 354 -1.28 17.23 -5.87
N MET A 355 -0.03 17.52 -5.52
CA MET A 355 0.30 18.27 -4.32
C MET A 355 0.85 19.66 -4.68
N ALA A 356 0.54 20.66 -3.88
CA ALA A 356 1.07 22.01 -4.05
C ALA A 356 1.39 22.64 -2.70
N TYR A 357 2.29 23.62 -2.72
CA TYR A 357 2.67 24.43 -1.57
C TYR A 357 2.01 25.80 -1.61
N ASN A 358 1.80 26.39 -0.45
CA ASN A 358 1.49 27.80 -0.29
C ASN A 358 2.78 28.63 -0.44
N ALA A 359 2.64 29.96 -0.56
CA ALA A 359 3.77 30.86 -0.70
C ALA A 359 4.73 30.84 0.50
N ASP A 360 4.24 30.48 1.69
CA ASP A 360 5.01 30.34 2.92
C ASP A 360 5.69 28.95 3.06
N GLY A 361 5.53 28.08 2.07
CA GLY A 361 6.07 26.73 2.06
C GLY A 361 5.21 25.69 2.78
N THR A 362 4.07 26.05 3.36
CA THR A 362 3.15 25.06 3.91
C THR A 362 2.47 24.27 2.80
N ILE A 363 2.09 23.00 3.09
CA ILE A 363 1.40 22.13 2.13
C ILE A 363 -0.07 22.56 2.06
N LYS A 364 -0.61 22.69 0.85
CA LYS A 364 -2.07 22.87 0.67
C LYS A 364 -2.78 21.57 1.03
N PRO A 365 -3.95 21.64 1.71
CA PRO A 365 -4.77 20.45 1.95
C PRO A 365 -5.08 19.71 0.65
N ILE A 366 -5.01 18.39 0.70
CA ILE A 366 -5.21 17.49 -0.44
C ILE A 366 -6.47 16.66 -0.18
N PRO A 367 -7.64 17.10 -0.66
CA PRO A 367 -8.82 16.25 -0.60
C PRO A 367 -8.65 15.09 -1.58
N PRO A 368 -8.89 13.83 -1.16
CA PRO A 368 -8.93 12.71 -2.07
C PRO A 368 -10.01 12.90 -3.13
N THR A 369 -9.65 12.80 -4.40
CA THR A 369 -10.56 12.91 -5.53
C THR A 369 -10.70 11.59 -6.26
N THR A 370 -11.78 11.41 -7.01
CA THR A 370 -11.97 10.24 -7.86
C THR A 370 -11.16 10.32 -9.14
N ARG A 371 -10.81 11.53 -9.54
CA ARG A 371 -9.95 11.79 -10.69
C ARG A 371 -8.48 11.47 -10.40
N GLY A 372 -7.99 11.92 -9.25
CA GLY A 372 -6.57 11.86 -8.92
C GLY A 372 -5.73 12.63 -9.94
N VAL A 373 -4.58 12.04 -10.30
CA VAL A 373 -3.67 12.55 -11.34
C VAL A 373 -3.89 11.91 -12.70
N SER A 374 -4.83 10.99 -12.82
CA SER A 374 -5.12 10.27 -14.06
C SER A 374 -6.08 11.04 -14.98
N ALA A 375 -6.17 10.64 -16.23
CA ALA A 375 -7.10 11.24 -17.18
C ALA A 375 -8.55 10.88 -16.82
N LEU A 376 -9.45 11.82 -17.12
CA LEU A 376 -10.89 11.67 -16.94
C LEU A 376 -11.50 10.61 -17.85
N GLY A 377 -12.54 9.97 -17.35
CA GLY A 377 -13.38 9.06 -18.11
C GLY A 377 -14.54 8.52 -17.28
N ASN A 378 -15.34 7.67 -17.87
CA ASN A 378 -16.30 6.82 -17.16
C ASN A 378 -15.59 5.52 -16.72
N PRO A 379 -15.88 5.00 -15.51
CA PRO A 379 -16.83 5.56 -14.54
C PRO A 379 -16.31 6.86 -13.90
N VAL A 380 -17.24 7.77 -13.58
CA VAL A 380 -16.92 9.07 -12.96
C VAL A 380 -16.52 8.94 -11.49
N LEU A 381 -16.92 7.86 -10.83
CA LEU A 381 -16.53 7.50 -9.47
C LEU A 381 -15.82 6.14 -9.49
N PRO A 382 -14.73 5.97 -8.75
CA PRO A 382 -14.10 4.67 -8.62
C PRO A 382 -14.91 3.76 -7.69
N GLY A 383 -14.77 2.43 -7.87
CA GLY A 383 -15.48 1.46 -7.05
C GLY A 383 -16.83 1.09 -7.62
N PHE A 384 -17.69 0.52 -6.78
CA PHE A 384 -19.01 0.03 -7.16
C PHE A 384 -20.08 0.95 -6.60
N HIS A 385 -20.75 1.65 -7.50
CA HIS A 385 -21.83 2.59 -7.21
C HIS A 385 -23.02 2.27 -8.08
N ALA A 386 -24.13 1.87 -7.46
CA ALA A 386 -25.38 1.63 -8.14
C ALA A 386 -26.36 2.78 -7.92
N ASP A 387 -27.43 2.85 -8.73
CA ASP A 387 -28.57 3.73 -8.55
C ASP A 387 -28.15 5.20 -8.28
N PRO A 388 -27.30 5.81 -9.12
CA PRO A 388 -26.78 7.14 -8.83
C PRO A 388 -27.89 8.19 -8.99
N GLU A 389 -28.05 9.02 -7.97
CA GLU A 389 -28.84 10.25 -8.01
C GLU A 389 -27.89 11.44 -8.13
N ILE A 390 -28.16 12.33 -9.09
CA ILE A 390 -27.39 13.56 -9.27
C ILE A 390 -28.23 14.80 -8.93
N LEU A 391 -27.70 15.68 -8.12
CA LEU A 391 -28.32 16.93 -7.70
C LEU A 391 -27.39 18.11 -8.02
N TYR A 392 -27.91 19.16 -8.65
CA TYR A 392 -27.25 20.46 -8.71
C TYR A 392 -27.75 21.36 -7.57
N SER A 393 -26.86 21.77 -6.69
CA SER A 393 -27.19 22.67 -5.58
C SER A 393 -27.13 24.13 -6.01
N ASN A 394 -28.25 24.82 -5.89
CA ASN A 394 -28.33 26.28 -6.09
C ASN A 394 -27.59 27.06 -4.99
N LYS A 395 -27.47 26.48 -3.80
CA LYS A 395 -26.74 27.05 -2.67
C LYS A 395 -25.23 27.03 -2.88
N THR A 396 -24.66 25.87 -3.21
CA THR A 396 -23.22 25.69 -3.31
C THR A 396 -22.66 25.84 -4.72
N LYS A 397 -23.54 25.86 -5.75
CA LYS A 397 -23.18 25.90 -7.17
C LYS A 397 -22.32 24.71 -7.59
N LYS A 398 -22.56 23.55 -6.98
CA LYS A 398 -21.89 22.27 -7.27
C LYS A 398 -22.91 21.20 -7.64
N TYR A 399 -22.44 20.21 -8.36
CA TYR A 399 -23.13 18.94 -8.56
C TYR A 399 -22.81 17.98 -7.40
N TYR A 400 -23.79 17.17 -7.01
CA TYR A 400 -23.64 16.15 -5.98
C TYR A 400 -24.12 14.82 -6.52
N ILE A 401 -23.37 13.74 -6.27
CA ILE A 401 -23.79 12.37 -6.54
C ILE A 401 -23.99 11.65 -5.21
N TYR A 402 -25.14 11.01 -5.09
CA TYR A 402 -25.48 10.05 -4.06
C TYR A 402 -25.67 8.69 -4.74
N SER A 403 -25.18 7.61 -4.15
CA SER A 403 -25.27 6.29 -4.76
C SER A 403 -25.41 5.19 -3.72
N THR A 404 -26.03 4.09 -4.13
CA THR A 404 -26.00 2.83 -3.38
C THR A 404 -24.56 2.37 -3.27
N THR A 405 -24.13 1.99 -2.07
CA THR A 405 -22.81 1.38 -1.83
C THR A 405 -22.89 -0.11 -2.13
N ASP A 406 -22.35 -0.51 -3.26
CA ASP A 406 -22.26 -1.91 -3.70
C ASP A 406 -20.95 -2.58 -3.27
N GLY A 407 -20.84 -3.88 -3.57
CA GLY A 407 -19.64 -4.65 -3.32
C GLY A 407 -19.64 -5.40 -1.98
N LYS A 408 -20.77 -5.38 -1.26
CA LYS A 408 -20.98 -6.17 -0.05
C LYS A 408 -21.80 -7.42 -0.34
N PRO A 409 -21.56 -8.56 0.32
CA PRO A 409 -22.43 -9.72 0.23
C PRO A 409 -23.88 -9.38 0.64
N GLY A 410 -24.86 -9.88 -0.11
CA GLY A 410 -26.28 -9.70 0.20
C GLY A 410 -26.87 -8.34 -0.18
N TRP A 411 -26.25 -7.61 -1.11
CA TRP A 411 -26.75 -6.33 -1.65
C TRP A 411 -26.85 -5.19 -0.62
N GLY A 412 -26.20 -5.31 0.52
CA GLY A 412 -26.37 -4.42 1.65
C GLY A 412 -25.30 -3.34 1.76
N GLY A 413 -25.70 -2.09 1.68
CA GLY A 413 -24.94 -0.95 2.15
C GLY A 413 -25.49 -0.42 3.46
N TRP A 414 -24.62 0.07 4.33
CA TRP A 414 -24.99 0.73 5.59
C TRP A 414 -24.90 2.25 5.49
N LYS A 415 -24.24 2.76 4.43
CA LYS A 415 -23.90 4.18 4.31
C LYS A 415 -24.15 4.67 2.91
N TYR A 416 -24.67 5.91 2.80
CA TYR A 416 -24.56 6.68 1.59
C TYR A 416 -23.38 7.61 1.70
N TYR A 417 -22.47 7.56 0.73
CA TYR A 417 -21.45 8.57 0.54
C TYR A 417 -21.96 9.64 -0.40
N VAL A 418 -21.48 10.85 -0.22
CA VAL A 418 -21.77 11.96 -1.11
C VAL A 418 -20.49 12.46 -1.77
N TYR A 419 -20.56 12.67 -3.07
CA TYR A 419 -19.49 13.22 -3.86
C TYR A 419 -19.93 14.54 -4.46
N SER A 420 -19.05 15.56 -4.47
CA SER A 420 -19.33 16.85 -5.08
C SER A 420 -18.39 17.15 -6.23
N SER A 421 -18.88 17.93 -7.20
CA SER A 421 -18.09 18.44 -8.31
C SER A 421 -18.55 19.83 -8.73
N PRO A 422 -17.65 20.78 -9.01
CA PRO A 422 -18.04 22.07 -9.58
C PRO A 422 -18.36 21.99 -11.08
N ASP A 423 -17.88 20.97 -11.80
CA ASP A 423 -17.85 20.93 -13.26
C ASP A 423 -18.18 19.53 -13.85
N MET A 424 -18.56 18.56 -13.01
CA MET A 424 -18.79 17.16 -13.36
C MET A 424 -17.54 16.43 -13.89
N LYS A 425 -16.37 17.01 -13.72
CA LYS A 425 -15.08 16.43 -14.15
C LYS A 425 -14.29 15.94 -12.96
N GLU A 426 -14.18 16.76 -11.94
CA GLU A 426 -13.46 16.44 -10.72
C GLU A 426 -14.44 16.21 -9.59
N TRP A 427 -14.38 15.03 -8.98
CA TRP A 427 -15.28 14.61 -7.92
C TRP A 427 -14.53 14.48 -6.60
N THR A 428 -15.02 15.17 -5.57
CA THR A 428 -14.51 15.10 -4.21
C THR A 428 -15.44 14.25 -3.35
N ASN A 429 -14.89 13.30 -2.62
CA ASN A 429 -15.65 12.57 -1.60
C ASN A 429 -15.86 13.48 -0.39
N GLU A 430 -17.10 13.91 -0.17
CA GLU A 430 -17.50 14.78 0.96
C GLU A 430 -17.78 13.96 2.24
N GLY A 431 -17.68 12.64 2.16
CA GLY A 431 -17.89 11.75 3.29
C GLY A 431 -19.26 11.07 3.32
N VAL A 432 -19.65 10.62 4.52
CA VAL A 432 -20.91 9.90 4.75
C VAL A 432 -22.05 10.88 4.94
N ALA A 433 -23.04 10.81 4.04
CA ALA A 433 -24.28 11.58 4.15
C ALA A 433 -25.27 10.93 5.14
N LEU A 434 -25.36 9.60 5.12
CA LEU A 434 -26.29 8.84 5.94
C LEU A 434 -25.68 7.51 6.35
N ASP A 435 -25.81 7.14 7.63
CA ASP A 435 -25.29 5.90 8.22
C ASP A 435 -26.39 5.15 8.97
N ALA A 436 -26.88 4.03 8.41
CA ALA A 436 -27.90 3.20 9.04
C ALA A 436 -27.38 2.35 10.23
N SER A 437 -26.10 2.40 10.53
CA SER A 437 -25.53 1.79 11.74
C SER A 437 -25.59 2.72 12.96
N THR A 438 -26.12 3.92 12.80
CA THR A 438 -26.23 4.96 13.83
C THR A 438 -27.69 5.36 14.08
N ASP A 439 -27.89 6.23 15.06
CA ASP A 439 -29.24 6.77 15.40
C ASP A 439 -29.75 7.78 14.37
N GLN A 440 -29.02 8.05 13.28
CA GLN A 440 -29.49 8.91 12.19
C GLN A 440 -30.78 8.36 11.54
N ILE A 441 -30.92 7.03 11.50
CA ILE A 441 -32.08 6.35 10.94
C ILE A 441 -32.51 5.23 11.90
N PRO A 442 -33.19 5.54 13.01
CA PRO A 442 -33.49 4.55 14.07
C PRO A 442 -34.43 3.42 13.64
N TRP A 443 -35.14 3.59 12.51
CA TRP A 443 -36.07 2.60 11.96
C TRP A 443 -35.44 1.72 10.85
N ALA A 444 -34.22 2.00 10.39
CA ALA A 444 -33.51 1.24 9.36
C ALA A 444 -32.31 0.52 9.95
N ASN A 445 -32.01 -0.67 9.42
CA ASN A 445 -30.92 -1.53 9.88
C ASN A 445 -30.21 -2.12 8.65
N GLY A 446 -29.52 -1.28 7.90
CA GLY A 446 -28.82 -1.66 6.66
C GLY A 446 -29.69 -1.57 5.42
N ASN A 447 -29.19 -2.13 4.31
CA ASN A 447 -29.85 -2.17 3.01
C ASN A 447 -30.27 -0.79 2.50
N LEU A 448 -29.37 0.19 2.58
CA LEU A 448 -29.59 1.51 1.99
C LEU A 448 -29.40 1.42 0.48
N TRP A 449 -30.51 1.47 -0.27
CA TRP A 449 -30.52 1.36 -1.72
C TRP A 449 -31.17 2.59 -2.37
N ALA A 450 -30.76 2.89 -3.61
CA ALA A 450 -31.37 3.85 -4.50
C ALA A 450 -31.73 5.18 -3.80
N PRO A 451 -30.75 5.97 -3.38
CA PRO A 451 -31.00 7.23 -2.71
C PRO A 451 -31.71 8.23 -3.65
N ALA A 452 -32.53 9.11 -3.07
CA ALA A 452 -33.01 10.30 -3.75
C ALA A 452 -32.72 11.51 -2.86
N ALA A 453 -32.20 12.57 -3.44
CA ALA A 453 -31.84 13.81 -2.75
C ALA A 453 -32.47 15.02 -3.44
N GLN A 454 -33.03 15.96 -2.65
CA GLN A 454 -33.65 17.17 -3.15
C GLN A 454 -33.21 18.38 -2.33
N GLU A 455 -32.76 19.41 -3.02
CA GLU A 455 -32.56 20.72 -2.41
C GLU A 455 -33.87 21.51 -2.41
N VAL A 456 -34.30 21.96 -1.24
CA VAL A 456 -35.54 22.74 -1.11
C VAL A 456 -35.22 24.10 -0.49
N LYS A 457 -35.48 25.15 -1.27
CA LYS A 457 -35.38 26.51 -0.76
C LYS A 457 -36.53 26.83 0.19
N GLN A 458 -36.22 27.17 1.41
CA GLN A 458 -37.16 27.57 2.44
C GLN A 458 -37.73 28.96 2.17
N LYS A 459 -38.87 29.28 2.80
CA LYS A 459 -39.50 30.63 2.67
C LYS A 459 -38.60 31.74 3.21
N ASP A 460 -37.75 31.44 4.14
CA ASP A 460 -36.75 32.38 4.72
C ASP A 460 -35.48 32.52 3.87
N GLY A 461 -35.41 31.88 2.73
CA GLY A 461 -34.28 31.89 1.80
C GLY A 461 -33.19 30.87 2.08
N ASN A 462 -33.25 30.12 3.18
CA ASN A 462 -32.37 28.99 3.47
C ASN A 462 -32.69 27.76 2.61
N TYR A 463 -31.77 26.81 2.58
CA TYR A 463 -31.92 25.56 1.85
C TYR A 463 -31.84 24.37 2.79
#